data_e3c941b919a20aa41d7e046f4f0441d0
#
_entry.id   e3c941b919a20aa41d7e046f4f0441d0
#
_cell.length_a   1.000
_cell.length_b   1.000
_cell.length_c   1.000
_cell.angle_alpha   90.00
_cell.angle_beta   90.00
_cell.angle_gamma   90.00
#
_symmetry.space_group_name_H-M   'P 1'
#
loop_
_entity.id
_entity.type
_entity.pdbx_description
1 polymer ?
#
loop_
_entity_poly.entity_id
_entity_poly.type
_entity_poly.pdbx_seq_one_letter_code
_entity_poly.pdbx_strand_id
1 'polypeptide(L)'
;MNAEIQNRQAREIDRRMALAREWDDLVGQVRGLKSFEDFLRPPPLDSLLAAAERGPVVIVNVSQWRCDALIITTGGVQVVRLPDLTTEEVIQRTASFLTVLQGSLPADPGLSFAAALEARARSLRERDAVLRSTTEWLWDAVAEPVLAALGISRADPAGPQARVWWCPTGLLTLLPLHGAGYHQAGDGRTVIDRVISSYTPTLRALRDAMKERTDVSPGAGRLLFVGVPEAPDQLPMAEDVAREHDFLINHFPGDLTVLSGRDATVAAVEAAMPGHRWIHLSCHGYQDLRDPSAAGLELSDGILTVTRLSSARYAGDLAFLSACRTATGGVDLPDEVITLAAALSYTGYRHVVATLWSVDPAVAAHMTAAVYTAMITDSGFEPDRSASALHKAARTLRDDGRPLDDWLPFTHTGP
;
A
#
# COMPACT_ATOMS: atom_id res chain seq x y z
N MET A 1 -33.63 17.63 36.26
CA MET A 1 -32.37 17.28 35.59
C MET A 1 -32.29 15.81 35.12
N ASN A 2 -32.51 14.78 35.99
CA ASN A 2 -32.47 13.38 35.55
C ASN A 2 -33.59 12.98 34.55
N ALA A 3 -34.84 13.46 34.74
CA ALA A 3 -35.97 13.12 33.85
C ALA A 3 -35.83 13.72 32.44
N GLU A 4 -35.24 14.91 32.31
CA GLU A 4 -34.97 15.54 31.01
C GLU A 4 -33.85 14.84 30.23
N ILE A 5 -32.83 14.37 30.93
CA ILE A 5 -31.74 13.58 30.33
C ILE A 5 -32.28 12.23 29.84
N GLN A 6 -33.08 11.55 30.64
CA GLN A 6 -33.71 10.29 30.25
C GLN A 6 -34.69 10.44 29.07
N ASN A 7 -35.49 11.51 29.04
CA ASN A 7 -36.35 11.82 27.90
C ASN A 7 -35.56 12.15 26.63
N ARG A 8 -34.42 12.83 26.74
CA ARG A 8 -33.56 13.11 25.60
C ARG A 8 -32.88 11.85 25.05
N GLN A 9 -32.43 10.96 25.93
CA GLN A 9 -31.87 9.66 25.54
C GLN A 9 -32.95 8.76 24.90
N ALA A 10 -34.14 8.70 25.43
CA ALA A 10 -35.25 7.93 24.87
C ALA A 10 -35.59 8.43 23.45
N ARG A 11 -35.70 9.75 23.23
CA ARG A 11 -35.97 10.34 21.92
C ARG A 11 -34.85 10.05 20.91
N GLU A 12 -33.60 10.04 21.35
CA GLU A 12 -32.46 9.73 20.51
C GLU A 12 -32.47 8.25 20.11
N ILE A 13 -32.80 7.35 21.02
CA ILE A 13 -33.00 5.91 20.75
C ILE A 13 -34.12 5.70 19.73
N ASP A 14 -35.29 6.33 19.98
CA ASP A 14 -36.43 6.23 19.06
C ASP A 14 -36.11 6.74 17.67
N ARG A 15 -35.36 7.86 17.56
CA ARG A 15 -34.91 8.41 16.29
C ARG A 15 -33.95 7.45 15.56
N ARG A 16 -33.00 6.85 16.27
CA ARG A 16 -32.09 5.85 15.70
C ARG A 16 -32.83 4.62 15.20
N MET A 17 -33.80 4.16 15.98
CA MET A 17 -34.64 3.03 15.57
C MET A 17 -35.49 3.36 14.34
N ALA A 18 -36.05 4.56 14.25
CA ALA A 18 -36.80 5.01 13.08
C ALA A 18 -35.93 5.09 11.83
N LEU A 19 -34.71 5.68 11.95
CA LEU A 19 -33.75 5.74 10.85
C LEU A 19 -33.26 4.35 10.41
N ALA A 20 -33.07 3.42 11.36
CA ALA A 20 -32.68 2.05 11.03
C ALA A 20 -33.78 1.34 10.22
N ARG A 21 -35.06 1.50 10.58
CA ARG A 21 -36.20 0.93 9.82
C ARG A 21 -36.29 1.54 8.43
N GLU A 22 -36.18 2.88 8.32
CA GLU A 22 -36.20 3.57 7.02
C GLU A 22 -35.04 3.08 6.12
N TRP A 23 -33.87 2.87 6.70
CA TRP A 23 -32.74 2.29 6.02
C TRP A 23 -32.99 0.88 5.50
N ASP A 24 -33.52 0.00 6.37
CA ASP A 24 -33.84 -1.38 6.00
C ASP A 24 -34.91 -1.44 4.90
N ASP A 25 -35.92 -0.56 4.96
CA ASP A 25 -36.97 -0.44 3.94
C ASP A 25 -36.36 0.03 2.59
N LEU A 26 -35.49 1.04 2.60
CA LEU A 26 -34.81 1.52 1.40
C LEU A 26 -33.89 0.45 0.79
N VAL A 27 -33.12 -0.26 1.61
CA VAL A 27 -32.30 -1.37 1.17
C VAL A 27 -33.17 -2.49 0.57
N GLY A 28 -34.33 -2.77 1.20
CA GLY A 28 -35.30 -3.72 0.67
C GLY A 28 -35.84 -3.32 -0.70
N GLN A 29 -36.17 -2.05 -0.90
CA GLN A 29 -36.62 -1.52 -2.19
C GLN A 29 -35.55 -1.64 -3.27
N VAL A 30 -34.30 -1.27 -2.96
CA VAL A 30 -33.17 -1.40 -3.89
C VAL A 30 -32.94 -2.86 -4.29
N ARG A 31 -33.01 -3.79 -3.33
CA ARG A 31 -32.90 -5.25 -3.60
C ARG A 31 -34.06 -5.81 -4.44
N GLY A 32 -35.19 -5.13 -4.49
CA GLY A 32 -36.32 -5.46 -5.38
C GLY A 32 -36.06 -5.06 -6.84
N LEU A 33 -35.00 -4.27 -7.14
CA LEU A 33 -34.66 -3.90 -8.50
C LEU A 33 -33.83 -5.02 -9.16
N LYS A 34 -34.07 -5.24 -10.45
CA LYS A 34 -33.32 -6.24 -11.23
C LYS A 34 -31.83 -5.89 -11.23
N SER A 35 -30.98 -6.86 -10.94
CA SER A 35 -29.52 -6.78 -10.82
C SER A 35 -29.02 -6.12 -9.52
N PHE A 36 -29.89 -5.84 -8.56
CA PHE A 36 -29.54 -5.31 -7.24
C PHE A 36 -29.97 -6.24 -6.09
N GLU A 37 -30.26 -7.49 -6.38
CA GLU A 37 -30.78 -8.48 -5.40
C GLU A 37 -29.79 -8.67 -4.22
N ASP A 38 -28.50 -8.51 -4.48
CA ASP A 38 -27.43 -8.63 -3.49
C ASP A 38 -26.89 -7.28 -2.97
N PHE A 39 -27.63 -6.19 -3.22
CA PHE A 39 -27.23 -4.87 -2.73
C PHE A 39 -27.00 -4.86 -1.21
N LEU A 40 -25.79 -4.44 -0.79
CA LEU A 40 -25.34 -4.43 0.61
C LEU A 40 -25.43 -5.81 1.33
N ARG A 41 -25.49 -6.90 0.60
CA ARG A 41 -25.26 -8.23 1.18
C ARG A 41 -23.78 -8.58 1.18
N PRO A 42 -23.28 -9.27 2.21
CA PRO A 42 -21.96 -9.84 2.15
C PRO A 42 -21.91 -10.84 0.96
N PRO A 43 -20.87 -10.80 0.14
CA PRO A 43 -20.75 -11.77 -0.95
C PRO A 43 -20.66 -13.19 -0.39
N PRO A 44 -21.18 -14.20 -1.10
CA PRO A 44 -21.02 -15.60 -0.72
C PRO A 44 -19.55 -15.97 -0.56
N LEU A 45 -19.22 -16.79 0.44
CA LEU A 45 -17.83 -17.20 0.71
C LEU A 45 -17.17 -17.78 -0.55
N ASP A 46 -17.85 -18.70 -1.26
CA ASP A 46 -17.31 -19.32 -2.49
C ASP A 46 -16.89 -18.30 -3.53
N SER A 47 -17.63 -17.18 -3.65
CA SER A 47 -17.26 -16.11 -4.57
C SER A 47 -16.01 -15.33 -4.11
N LEU A 48 -15.68 -15.36 -2.82
CA LEU A 48 -14.49 -14.74 -2.27
C LEU A 48 -13.26 -15.66 -2.35
N LEU A 49 -13.45 -16.99 -2.30
CA LEU A 49 -12.37 -17.96 -2.44
C LEU A 49 -11.67 -17.86 -3.82
N ALA A 50 -12.37 -17.39 -4.85
CA ALA A 50 -11.79 -17.14 -6.17
C ALA A 50 -10.65 -16.08 -6.12
N ALA A 51 -10.62 -15.20 -5.11
CA ALA A 51 -9.49 -14.28 -4.93
C ALA A 51 -8.16 -15.01 -4.66
N ALA A 52 -8.21 -16.28 -4.26
CA ALA A 52 -7.03 -17.10 -3.97
C ALA A 52 -6.60 -18.02 -5.14
N GLU A 53 -7.13 -17.84 -6.35
CA GLU A 53 -6.78 -18.68 -7.52
C GLU A 53 -5.28 -18.62 -7.89
N ARG A 54 -4.64 -17.47 -7.66
CA ARG A 54 -3.21 -17.26 -7.98
C ARG A 54 -2.28 -17.54 -6.79
N GLY A 55 -2.83 -17.86 -5.62
CA GLY A 55 -2.11 -18.16 -4.39
C GLY A 55 -2.89 -17.73 -3.13
N PRO A 56 -2.41 -18.10 -1.94
CA PRO A 56 -3.12 -17.85 -0.69
C PRO A 56 -3.22 -16.36 -0.36
N VAL A 57 -4.38 -15.97 0.17
CA VAL A 57 -4.59 -14.64 0.77
C VAL A 57 -4.64 -14.79 2.28
N VAL A 58 -3.85 -14.00 2.98
CA VAL A 58 -3.69 -14.06 4.43
C VAL A 58 -4.26 -12.80 5.07
N ILE A 59 -5.43 -12.92 5.70
CA ILE A 59 -6.00 -11.83 6.51
C ILE A 59 -5.42 -11.97 7.90
N VAL A 60 -4.69 -10.95 8.37
CA VAL A 60 -4.15 -10.92 9.74
C VAL A 60 -5.08 -10.05 10.58
N ASN A 61 -5.89 -10.71 11.39
CA ASN A 61 -6.85 -10.04 12.26
C ASN A 61 -6.21 -9.72 13.61
N VAL A 62 -6.21 -8.43 13.96
CA VAL A 62 -5.75 -7.93 15.27
C VAL A 62 -6.96 -7.55 16.10
N SER A 63 -7.12 -8.17 17.26
CA SER A 63 -8.25 -7.93 18.16
C SER A 63 -7.82 -8.05 19.62
N GLN A 64 -8.44 -7.23 20.49
CA GLN A 64 -8.20 -7.29 21.93
C GLN A 64 -8.54 -8.65 22.58
N TRP A 65 -9.34 -9.49 21.94
CA TRP A 65 -9.69 -10.82 22.45
C TRP A 65 -8.80 -11.94 21.95
N ARG A 66 -8.45 -11.89 20.66
CA ARG A 66 -7.62 -12.91 20.01
C ARG A 66 -7.15 -12.44 18.64
N CYS A 67 -5.89 -12.66 18.35
CA CYS A 67 -5.32 -12.41 17.03
C CYS A 67 -5.18 -13.74 16.27
N ASP A 68 -5.58 -13.72 15.00
CA ASP A 68 -5.54 -14.89 14.12
C ASP A 68 -5.12 -14.48 12.71
N ALA A 69 -4.47 -15.40 12.00
CA ALA A 69 -4.36 -15.32 10.55
C ALA A 69 -5.43 -16.22 9.91
N LEU A 70 -6.24 -15.65 9.03
CA LEU A 70 -7.15 -16.40 8.18
C LEU A 70 -6.47 -16.62 6.83
N ILE A 71 -6.07 -17.85 6.56
CA ILE A 71 -5.45 -18.26 5.30
C ILE A 71 -6.56 -18.72 4.36
N ILE A 72 -6.80 -17.94 3.31
CA ILE A 72 -7.79 -18.19 2.28
C ILE A 72 -7.10 -18.86 1.10
N THR A 73 -7.58 -20.02 0.70
CA THR A 73 -7.20 -20.75 -0.49
C THR A 73 -8.45 -21.10 -1.30
N THR A 74 -8.31 -21.59 -2.50
CA THR A 74 -9.45 -22.12 -3.28
C THR A 74 -10.17 -23.29 -2.61
N GLY A 75 -9.50 -24.00 -1.69
CA GLY A 75 -10.06 -25.10 -0.92
C GLY A 75 -10.82 -24.68 0.35
N GLY A 76 -10.79 -23.39 0.70
CA GLY A 76 -11.48 -22.88 1.91
C GLY A 76 -10.63 -21.96 2.76
N VAL A 77 -11.01 -21.84 4.03
CA VAL A 77 -10.37 -20.96 5.02
C VAL A 77 -9.74 -21.79 6.14
N GLN A 78 -8.46 -21.58 6.37
CA GLN A 78 -7.73 -22.13 7.52
C GLN A 78 -7.46 -21.03 8.53
N VAL A 79 -7.69 -21.29 9.81
CA VAL A 79 -7.41 -20.35 10.90
C VAL A 79 -6.11 -20.76 11.60
N VAL A 80 -5.18 -19.84 11.67
CA VAL A 80 -3.90 -19.97 12.40
C VAL A 80 -3.91 -19.02 13.57
N ARG A 81 -3.81 -19.52 14.80
CA ARG A 81 -3.71 -18.68 16.00
C ARG A 81 -2.35 -18.01 16.05
N LEU A 82 -2.35 -16.71 16.40
CA LEU A 82 -1.15 -15.90 16.57
C LEU A 82 -1.04 -15.44 18.04
N PRO A 83 -0.60 -16.34 18.95
CA PRO A 83 -0.60 -16.04 20.40
C PRO A 83 0.38 -14.94 20.77
N ASP A 84 1.46 -14.78 19.99
CA ASP A 84 2.51 -13.79 20.21
C ASP A 84 2.20 -12.44 19.54
N LEU A 85 1.06 -12.33 18.84
CA LEU A 85 0.53 -11.08 18.30
C LEU A 85 -0.56 -10.55 19.24
N THR A 86 -0.33 -9.42 19.88
CA THR A 86 -1.30 -8.75 20.75
C THR A 86 -1.59 -7.34 20.26
N THR A 87 -2.82 -6.85 20.50
CA THR A 87 -3.19 -5.47 20.15
C THR A 87 -2.28 -4.45 20.82
N GLU A 88 -1.89 -4.70 22.08
CA GLU A 88 -1.01 -3.80 22.84
C GLU A 88 0.38 -3.71 22.18
N GLU A 89 0.95 -4.85 21.79
CA GLU A 89 2.27 -4.88 21.16
C GLU A 89 2.23 -4.24 19.76
N VAL A 90 1.16 -4.47 18.98
CA VAL A 90 0.96 -3.79 17.70
C VAL A 90 0.92 -2.28 17.88
N ILE A 91 0.19 -1.76 18.87
CA ILE A 91 0.12 -0.32 19.18
C ILE A 91 1.51 0.23 19.53
N GLN A 92 2.21 -0.42 20.46
CA GLN A 92 3.53 0.05 20.93
C GLN A 92 4.57 0.04 19.80
N ARG A 93 4.63 -1.04 19.02
CA ARG A 93 5.57 -1.18 17.91
C ARG A 93 5.26 -0.19 16.79
N THR A 94 3.99 -0.02 16.44
CA THR A 94 3.58 0.97 15.44
C THR A 94 3.92 2.38 15.89
N ALA A 95 3.69 2.74 17.16
CA ALA A 95 4.05 4.05 17.69
C ALA A 95 5.56 4.30 17.62
N SER A 96 6.38 3.32 18.06
CA SER A 96 7.85 3.42 17.97
C SER A 96 8.32 3.52 16.52
N PHE A 97 7.74 2.72 15.62
CA PHE A 97 8.03 2.71 14.21
C PHE A 97 7.74 4.06 13.55
N LEU A 98 6.54 4.61 13.77
CA LEU A 98 6.16 5.92 13.23
C LEU A 98 7.03 7.05 13.80
N THR A 99 7.42 6.97 15.08
CA THR A 99 8.28 7.97 15.73
C THR A 99 9.63 8.09 15.02
N VAL A 100 10.30 6.97 14.74
CA VAL A 100 11.61 7.00 14.06
C VAL A 100 11.50 7.36 12.58
N LEU A 101 10.37 7.07 11.93
CA LEU A 101 10.11 7.45 10.54
C LEU A 101 9.74 8.92 10.38
N GLN A 102 9.13 9.52 11.40
CA GLN A 102 8.77 10.95 11.41
C GLN A 102 9.91 11.83 11.92
N GLY A 103 10.91 11.24 12.58
CA GLY A 103 12.06 11.94 13.14
C GLY A 103 12.86 12.63 12.05
N SER A 104 12.38 13.80 11.62
CA SER A 104 13.21 14.80 10.95
C SER A 104 14.30 15.19 11.94
N LEU A 105 15.56 15.17 11.50
CA LEU A 105 16.64 15.77 12.28
C LEU A 105 16.22 17.18 12.65
N PRO A 106 16.19 17.56 13.93
CA PRO A 106 16.05 18.95 14.27
C PRO A 106 17.21 19.67 13.58
N ALA A 107 16.90 20.49 12.59
CA ALA A 107 17.82 21.52 12.15
C ALA A 107 17.86 22.53 13.30
N ASP A 108 18.59 22.19 14.38
CA ASP A 108 18.96 23.17 15.40
C ASP A 108 20.06 24.03 14.79
N PRO A 109 19.76 25.28 14.42
CA PRO A 109 20.74 26.16 13.80
C PRO A 109 21.92 26.46 14.71
N GLY A 110 21.83 26.10 16.02
CA GLY A 110 22.89 26.28 17.02
C GLY A 110 23.90 25.11 17.12
N LEU A 111 23.65 23.99 16.45
CA LEU A 111 24.57 22.85 16.51
C LEU A 111 25.82 23.09 15.63
N SER A 112 26.98 22.74 16.16
CA SER A 112 28.19 22.63 15.32
C SER A 112 28.00 21.55 14.26
N PHE A 113 28.71 21.66 13.13
CA PHE A 113 28.69 20.66 12.05
C PHE A 113 28.97 19.23 12.56
N ALA A 114 29.94 19.07 13.46
CA ALA A 114 30.27 17.79 14.09
C ALA A 114 29.09 17.26 14.92
N ALA A 115 28.46 18.11 15.75
CA ALA A 115 27.32 17.72 16.57
C ALA A 115 26.09 17.35 15.70
N ALA A 116 25.86 18.05 14.60
CA ALA A 116 24.80 17.75 13.64
C ALA A 116 25.05 16.40 12.96
N LEU A 117 26.30 16.10 12.56
CA LEU A 117 26.68 14.83 11.97
C LEU A 117 26.51 13.67 12.96
N GLU A 118 26.91 13.84 14.22
CA GLU A 118 26.72 12.84 15.28
C GLU A 118 25.23 12.60 15.57
N ALA A 119 24.42 13.66 15.64
CA ALA A 119 22.97 13.54 15.81
C ALA A 119 22.33 12.76 14.66
N ARG A 120 22.72 13.06 13.41
CA ARG A 120 22.26 12.32 12.22
C ARG A 120 22.66 10.84 12.29
N ALA A 121 23.92 10.55 12.61
CA ALA A 121 24.39 9.16 12.72
C ALA A 121 23.67 8.40 13.84
N ARG A 122 23.29 9.07 14.94
CA ARG A 122 22.49 8.46 16.02
C ARG A 122 21.09 8.15 15.54
N SER A 123 20.40 9.10 14.92
CA SER A 123 19.04 8.92 14.40
C SER A 123 18.97 7.77 13.37
N LEU A 124 19.93 7.66 12.48
CA LEU A 124 20.01 6.55 11.52
C LEU A 124 20.19 5.19 12.21
N ARG A 125 21.02 5.13 13.27
CA ARG A 125 21.20 3.88 14.04
C ARG A 125 19.94 3.50 14.82
N GLU A 126 19.25 4.47 15.41
CA GLU A 126 17.99 4.25 16.11
C GLU A 126 16.90 3.75 15.13
N ARG A 127 16.82 4.37 13.96
CA ARG A 127 15.92 3.95 12.89
C ARG A 127 16.21 2.52 12.43
N ASP A 128 17.44 2.19 12.11
CA ASP A 128 17.84 0.82 11.72
C ASP A 128 17.53 -0.20 12.82
N ALA A 129 17.76 0.12 14.08
CA ALA A 129 17.45 -0.76 15.19
C ALA A 129 15.94 -1.03 15.34
N VAL A 130 15.10 0.00 15.18
CA VAL A 130 13.64 -0.16 15.24
C VAL A 130 13.11 -0.93 14.03
N LEU A 131 13.59 -0.64 12.81
CA LEU A 131 13.23 -1.39 11.61
C LEU A 131 13.56 -2.87 11.79
N ARG A 132 14.76 -3.19 12.24
CA ARG A 132 15.22 -4.56 12.48
C ARG A 132 14.36 -5.27 13.54
N SER A 133 14.20 -4.68 14.73
CA SER A 133 13.40 -5.28 15.78
C SER A 133 11.94 -5.47 15.38
N THR A 134 11.41 -4.59 14.54
CA THR A 134 10.05 -4.71 14.00
C THR A 134 9.94 -5.85 13.00
N THR A 135 10.88 -5.99 12.07
CA THR A 135 10.86 -7.09 11.09
C THR A 135 11.07 -8.46 11.74
N GLU A 136 11.94 -8.56 12.76
CA GLU A 136 12.15 -9.79 13.53
C GLU A 136 10.89 -10.18 14.31
N TRP A 137 10.26 -9.22 14.98
CA TRP A 137 9.00 -9.49 15.69
C TRP A 137 7.86 -9.88 14.74
N LEU A 138 7.70 -9.20 13.58
CA LEU A 138 6.71 -9.57 12.58
C LEU A 138 6.93 -10.99 12.06
N TRP A 139 8.18 -11.43 12.00
CA TRP A 139 8.51 -12.80 11.64
C TRP A 139 7.98 -13.77 12.68
N ASP A 140 8.36 -13.60 13.95
CA ASP A 140 8.00 -14.52 15.02
C ASP A 140 6.49 -14.53 15.28
N ALA A 141 5.87 -13.33 15.33
CA ALA A 141 4.47 -13.20 15.71
C ALA A 141 3.49 -13.51 14.57
N VAL A 142 3.89 -13.36 13.29
CA VAL A 142 2.95 -13.46 12.17
C VAL A 142 3.50 -14.34 11.04
N ALA A 143 4.67 -14.01 10.48
CA ALA A 143 5.07 -14.57 9.20
C ALA A 143 5.45 -16.05 9.29
N GLU A 144 6.25 -16.43 10.30
CA GLU A 144 6.67 -17.82 10.50
C GLU A 144 5.49 -18.76 10.75
N PRO A 145 4.55 -18.49 11.68
CA PRO A 145 3.37 -19.33 11.88
C PRO A 145 2.51 -19.47 10.60
N VAL A 146 2.35 -18.41 9.83
CA VAL A 146 1.57 -18.40 8.59
C VAL A 146 2.27 -19.23 7.51
N LEU A 147 3.57 -19.00 7.28
CA LEU A 147 4.34 -19.72 6.27
C LEU A 147 4.48 -21.18 6.60
N ALA A 148 4.64 -21.55 7.89
CA ALA A 148 4.63 -22.93 8.35
C ALA A 148 3.27 -23.62 8.06
N ALA A 149 2.15 -22.94 8.31
CA ALA A 149 0.82 -23.45 8.01
C ALA A 149 0.56 -23.62 6.51
N LEU A 150 1.22 -22.82 5.66
CA LEU A 150 1.22 -22.95 4.20
C LEU A 150 2.20 -24.02 3.68
N GLY A 151 3.00 -24.65 4.55
CA GLY A 151 4.04 -25.61 4.17
C GLY A 151 5.29 -24.97 3.55
N ILE A 152 5.45 -23.64 3.66
CA ILE A 152 6.58 -22.87 3.12
C ILE A 152 7.62 -22.70 4.24
N SER A 153 8.33 -23.76 4.57
CA SER A 153 9.25 -23.79 5.72
C SER A 153 10.70 -23.40 5.38
N ARG A 154 11.05 -23.33 4.12
CA ARG A 154 12.45 -23.08 3.69
C ARG A 154 12.49 -22.07 2.55
N ALA A 155 13.60 -21.32 2.48
CA ALA A 155 13.93 -20.53 1.31
C ALA A 155 14.21 -21.46 0.11
N ASP A 156 13.70 -21.08 -1.07
CA ASP A 156 14.07 -21.75 -2.30
C ASP A 156 15.41 -21.17 -2.82
N PRO A 157 16.45 -21.99 -3.04
CA PRO A 157 17.73 -21.51 -3.59
C PRO A 157 17.60 -20.84 -4.97
N ALA A 158 16.61 -21.25 -5.77
CA ALA A 158 16.30 -20.63 -7.06
C ALA A 158 15.53 -19.31 -6.93
N GLY A 159 15.19 -18.94 -5.70
CA GLY A 159 14.30 -17.82 -5.36
C GLY A 159 12.85 -18.23 -5.25
N PRO A 160 12.05 -17.44 -4.51
CA PRO A 160 10.67 -17.80 -4.22
C PRO A 160 9.81 -17.81 -5.47
N GLN A 161 9.05 -18.89 -5.65
CA GLN A 161 8.07 -19.07 -6.72
C GLN A 161 6.64 -18.84 -6.22
N ALA A 162 6.39 -19.08 -4.90
CA ALA A 162 5.09 -18.94 -4.30
C ALA A 162 4.76 -17.45 -4.08
N ARG A 163 3.53 -17.06 -4.37
CA ARG A 163 3.00 -15.73 -4.04
C ARG A 163 2.10 -15.80 -2.82
N VAL A 164 2.13 -14.75 -2.01
CA VAL A 164 1.22 -14.57 -0.87
C VAL A 164 0.68 -13.14 -0.91
N TRP A 165 -0.63 -13.01 -0.72
CA TRP A 165 -1.31 -11.72 -0.56
C TRP A 165 -1.58 -11.45 0.91
N TRP A 166 -0.99 -10.40 1.44
CA TRP A 166 -1.22 -9.94 2.79
C TRP A 166 -2.41 -8.98 2.83
N CYS A 167 -3.32 -9.22 3.78
CA CYS A 167 -4.46 -8.35 4.08
C CYS A 167 -4.44 -8.06 5.60
N PRO A 168 -3.50 -7.23 6.07
CA PRO A 168 -3.43 -6.84 7.48
C PRO A 168 -4.62 -5.98 7.87
N THR A 169 -5.03 -6.03 9.16
CA THR A 169 -6.08 -5.19 9.72
C THR A 169 -5.53 -4.24 10.78
N GLY A 170 -6.24 -3.15 11.03
CA GLY A 170 -5.86 -2.19 12.06
C GLY A 170 -4.50 -1.55 11.82
N LEU A 171 -3.81 -1.21 12.89
CA LEU A 171 -2.48 -0.58 12.83
C LEU A 171 -1.40 -1.47 12.19
N LEU A 172 -1.65 -2.77 12.06
CA LEU A 172 -0.71 -3.67 11.38
C LEU A 172 -0.55 -3.32 9.88
N THR A 173 -1.50 -2.59 9.28
CA THR A 173 -1.39 -2.07 7.91
C THR A 173 -0.24 -1.10 7.71
N LEU A 174 0.25 -0.49 8.79
CA LEU A 174 1.37 0.45 8.80
C LEU A 174 2.74 -0.25 8.85
N LEU A 175 2.76 -1.56 9.10
CA LEU A 175 3.98 -2.32 9.30
C LEU A 175 4.33 -3.20 8.09
N PRO A 176 5.63 -3.38 7.77
CA PRO A 176 6.08 -4.05 6.57
C PRO A 176 6.08 -5.58 6.70
N LEU A 177 4.92 -6.24 6.62
CA LEU A 177 4.82 -7.72 6.70
C LEU A 177 5.65 -8.43 5.63
N HIS A 178 5.76 -7.86 4.41
CA HIS A 178 6.57 -8.42 3.33
C HIS A 178 8.07 -8.46 3.63
N GLY A 179 8.52 -7.64 4.56
CA GLY A 179 9.90 -7.59 5.03
C GLY A 179 10.13 -8.26 6.38
N ALA A 180 9.15 -8.99 6.92
CA ALA A 180 9.34 -9.70 8.17
C ALA A 180 10.50 -10.70 8.09
N GLY A 181 11.39 -10.70 9.09
CA GLY A 181 12.50 -11.65 9.13
C GLY A 181 13.77 -11.16 9.80
N TYR A 182 14.71 -12.08 9.91
CA TYR A 182 16.05 -11.93 10.49
C TYR A 182 17.08 -11.69 9.38
N HIS A 183 17.09 -10.51 8.79
CA HIS A 183 17.89 -10.21 7.59
C HIS A 183 19.39 -10.32 7.77
N GLN A 184 19.89 -10.21 9.03
CA GLN A 184 21.32 -10.33 9.31
C GLN A 184 21.76 -11.78 9.56
N ALA A 185 20.84 -12.70 9.79
CA ALA A 185 21.16 -14.09 10.11
C ALA A 185 21.65 -14.89 8.89
N GLY A 186 21.22 -14.51 7.67
CA GLY A 186 21.59 -15.21 6.44
C GLY A 186 21.09 -16.65 6.34
N ASP A 187 20.12 -17.03 7.17
CA ASP A 187 19.62 -18.41 7.32
C ASP A 187 18.26 -18.66 6.63
N GLY A 188 17.78 -17.68 5.85
CA GLY A 188 16.51 -17.76 5.12
C GLY A 188 15.25 -17.61 5.98
N ARG A 189 15.39 -17.14 7.24
CA ARG A 189 14.25 -16.73 8.09
C ARG A 189 13.75 -15.35 7.74
N THR A 190 13.31 -15.18 6.50
CA THR A 190 12.73 -13.92 6.00
C THR A 190 11.59 -14.22 5.03
N VAL A 191 10.59 -13.37 4.99
CA VAL A 191 9.49 -13.47 4.02
C VAL A 191 10.00 -13.33 2.60
N ILE A 192 10.92 -12.37 2.36
CA ILE A 192 11.46 -12.09 1.03
C ILE A 192 12.28 -13.25 0.43
N ASP A 193 12.78 -14.19 1.24
CA ASP A 193 13.47 -15.39 0.75
C ASP A 193 12.51 -16.55 0.48
N ARG A 194 11.26 -16.47 0.95
CA ARG A 194 10.31 -17.59 0.88
C ARG A 194 9.14 -17.35 -0.06
N VAL A 195 8.68 -16.10 -0.20
CA VAL A 195 7.49 -15.78 -1.02
C VAL A 195 7.61 -14.43 -1.71
N ILE A 196 6.96 -14.30 -2.86
CA ILE A 196 6.70 -13.02 -3.50
C ILE A 196 5.46 -12.42 -2.84
N SER A 197 5.64 -11.32 -2.13
CA SER A 197 4.57 -10.67 -1.38
C SER A 197 3.80 -9.66 -2.23
N SER A 198 2.49 -9.64 -2.06
CA SER A 198 1.61 -8.56 -2.50
C SER A 198 0.67 -8.19 -1.36
N TYR A 199 0.03 -7.05 -1.46
CA TYR A 199 -1.02 -6.61 -0.54
C TYR A 199 -2.37 -6.56 -1.24
N THR A 200 -3.41 -6.68 -0.46
CA THR A 200 -4.77 -6.37 -0.89
C THR A 200 -5.55 -5.76 0.25
N PRO A 201 -6.32 -4.69 0.01
CA PRO A 201 -7.16 -4.12 1.06
C PRO A 201 -8.32 -5.04 1.45
N THR A 202 -8.84 -5.85 0.51
CA THR A 202 -9.91 -6.83 0.75
C THR A 202 -9.87 -7.94 -0.29
N LEU A 203 -10.47 -9.11 0.02
CA LEU A 203 -10.67 -10.20 -0.95
C LEU A 203 -11.47 -9.74 -2.17
N ARG A 204 -12.46 -8.86 -1.98
CA ARG A 204 -13.26 -8.33 -3.08
C ARG A 204 -12.41 -7.49 -4.03
N ALA A 205 -11.58 -6.60 -3.51
CA ALA A 205 -10.69 -5.76 -4.32
C ALA A 205 -9.75 -6.61 -5.16
N LEU A 206 -9.15 -7.65 -4.56
CA LEU A 206 -8.26 -8.55 -5.28
C LEU A 206 -9.00 -9.32 -6.39
N ARG A 207 -10.16 -9.92 -6.06
CA ARG A 207 -11.00 -10.63 -7.04
C ARG A 207 -11.41 -9.71 -8.20
N ASP A 208 -11.81 -8.48 -7.89
CA ASP A 208 -12.26 -7.54 -8.92
C ASP A 208 -11.08 -7.06 -9.80
N ALA A 209 -9.88 -6.95 -9.23
CA ALA A 209 -8.65 -6.67 -9.99
C ALA A 209 -8.17 -7.86 -10.85
N MET A 210 -8.52 -9.10 -10.48
CA MET A 210 -8.20 -10.31 -11.26
C MET A 210 -9.10 -10.51 -12.49
N LYS A 211 -10.25 -9.85 -12.57
CA LYS A 211 -11.16 -9.99 -13.71
C LYS A 211 -10.47 -9.55 -15.00
N GLU A 212 -10.58 -10.38 -16.03
CA GLU A 212 -10.13 -10.01 -17.36
C GLU A 212 -10.89 -8.78 -17.85
N ARG A 213 -10.15 -7.84 -18.43
CA ARG A 213 -10.74 -6.67 -19.08
C ARG A 213 -10.91 -6.95 -20.57
N THR A 214 -12.16 -6.98 -20.99
CA THR A 214 -12.51 -7.09 -22.42
C THR A 214 -12.48 -5.74 -23.14
N ASP A 215 -12.50 -4.63 -22.38
CA ASP A 215 -12.52 -3.29 -22.94
C ASP A 215 -11.10 -2.78 -23.17
N VAL A 216 -10.64 -2.88 -24.41
CA VAL A 216 -9.43 -2.22 -24.90
C VAL A 216 -9.81 -0.76 -25.17
N SER A 217 -9.65 0.11 -24.19
CA SER A 217 -9.85 1.56 -24.37
C SER A 217 -8.89 2.14 -25.39
N PRO A 218 -9.29 3.17 -26.15
CA PRO A 218 -8.37 3.98 -26.94
C PRO A 218 -7.29 4.57 -26.04
N GLY A 219 -6.02 4.26 -26.28
CA GLY A 219 -4.90 4.63 -25.39
C GLY A 219 -4.25 3.41 -24.71
N ALA A 220 -4.67 2.19 -25.05
CA ALA A 220 -3.97 0.98 -24.67
C ALA A 220 -2.49 1.09 -25.05
N GLY A 221 -1.61 1.08 -24.04
CA GLY A 221 -0.17 1.16 -24.25
C GLY A 221 0.45 2.52 -23.96
N ARG A 222 -0.30 3.51 -23.45
CA ARG A 222 0.26 4.83 -23.07
C ARG A 222 0.53 4.93 -21.58
N LEU A 223 1.71 5.46 -21.25
CA LEU A 223 2.15 5.78 -19.90
C LEU A 223 1.97 7.29 -19.66
N LEU A 224 1.30 7.67 -18.57
CA LEU A 224 1.27 9.04 -18.07
C LEU A 224 2.37 9.20 -17.04
N PHE A 225 3.33 10.07 -17.30
CA PHE A 225 4.30 10.53 -16.31
C PHE A 225 3.84 11.86 -15.71
N VAL A 226 3.79 11.93 -14.39
CA VAL A 226 3.51 13.17 -13.65
C VAL A 226 4.73 13.45 -12.77
N GLY A 227 5.46 14.54 -13.05
CA GLY A 227 6.67 14.91 -12.34
C GLY A 227 6.54 16.27 -11.67
N VAL A 228 6.69 16.34 -10.34
CA VAL A 228 6.68 17.59 -9.57
C VAL A 228 8.04 17.75 -8.87
N PRO A 229 9.00 18.42 -9.55
CA PRO A 229 10.38 18.55 -9.04
C PRO A 229 10.50 19.47 -7.84
N GLU A 230 9.56 20.39 -7.65
CA GLU A 230 9.56 21.38 -6.57
C GLU A 230 8.15 21.49 -5.98
N ALA A 231 8.04 21.40 -4.68
CA ALA A 231 6.82 21.64 -3.92
C ALA A 231 7.10 22.64 -2.78
N PRO A 232 6.13 23.48 -2.39
CA PRO A 232 6.28 24.41 -1.27
C PRO A 232 6.72 23.67 0.00
N ASP A 233 7.68 24.23 0.72
CA ASP A 233 8.17 23.72 2.02
C ASP A 233 8.74 22.29 2.02
N GLN A 234 9.05 21.74 0.83
CA GLN A 234 9.65 20.42 0.65
C GLN A 234 11.08 20.52 0.08
N LEU A 235 11.86 19.45 0.26
CA LEU A 235 13.16 19.36 -0.38
C LEU A 235 13.00 19.18 -1.89
N PRO A 236 13.79 19.90 -2.73
CA PRO A 236 13.72 19.74 -4.18
C PRO A 236 14.09 18.31 -4.59
N MET A 237 13.32 17.74 -5.53
CA MET A 237 13.57 16.42 -6.14
C MET A 237 13.90 16.53 -7.63
N ALA A 238 14.35 17.69 -8.10
CA ALA A 238 14.48 17.98 -9.53
C ALA A 238 15.37 16.98 -10.28
N GLU A 239 16.51 16.58 -9.70
CA GLU A 239 17.43 15.62 -10.33
C GLU A 239 16.84 14.22 -10.42
N ASP A 240 16.10 13.79 -9.39
CA ASP A 240 15.56 12.43 -9.31
C ASP A 240 14.30 12.30 -10.19
N VAL A 241 13.42 13.30 -10.19
CA VAL A 241 12.30 13.41 -11.13
C VAL A 241 12.80 13.41 -12.58
N ALA A 242 13.92 14.13 -12.87
CA ALA A 242 14.52 14.12 -14.19
C ALA A 242 15.10 12.75 -14.56
N ARG A 243 15.75 12.04 -13.64
CA ARG A 243 16.28 10.67 -13.88
C ARG A 243 15.16 9.69 -14.21
N GLU A 244 14.04 9.73 -13.47
CA GLU A 244 12.87 8.88 -13.75
C GLU A 244 12.25 9.22 -15.10
N HIS A 245 12.08 10.51 -15.40
CA HIS A 245 11.58 10.98 -16.69
C HIS A 245 12.47 10.50 -17.86
N ASP A 246 13.81 10.71 -17.76
CA ASP A 246 14.76 10.34 -18.80
C ASP A 246 14.78 8.81 -19.01
N PHE A 247 14.67 8.05 -17.94
CA PHE A 247 14.54 6.60 -18.04
C PHE A 247 13.28 6.22 -18.82
N LEU A 248 12.12 6.79 -18.46
CA LEU A 248 10.83 6.43 -19.06
C LEU A 248 10.72 6.88 -20.52
N ILE A 249 11.20 8.06 -20.88
CA ILE A 249 11.17 8.53 -22.28
C ILE A 249 12.03 7.64 -23.20
N ASN A 250 13.13 7.12 -22.70
CA ASN A 250 13.99 6.21 -23.45
C ASN A 250 13.38 4.81 -23.66
N HIS A 251 12.51 4.38 -22.75
CA HIS A 251 11.90 3.03 -22.80
C HIS A 251 10.47 3.02 -23.37
N PHE A 252 9.79 4.17 -23.43
CA PHE A 252 8.43 4.33 -23.97
C PHE A 252 8.38 5.40 -25.07
N PRO A 253 9.19 5.27 -26.14
CA PRO A 253 9.26 6.28 -27.19
C PRO A 253 7.92 6.38 -27.93
N GLY A 254 7.29 7.55 -27.90
CA GLY A 254 5.99 7.81 -28.56
C GLY A 254 4.75 7.40 -27.75
N ASP A 255 4.92 6.66 -26.65
CA ASP A 255 3.83 6.19 -25.80
C ASP A 255 3.82 6.87 -24.40
N LEU A 256 4.64 7.90 -24.21
CA LEU A 256 4.74 8.66 -22.97
C LEU A 256 4.02 10.00 -23.11
N THR A 257 3.04 10.26 -22.24
CA THR A 257 2.46 11.58 -21.99
C THR A 257 3.12 12.17 -20.76
N VAL A 258 3.60 13.41 -20.82
CA VAL A 258 4.33 14.05 -19.72
C VAL A 258 3.53 15.26 -19.21
N LEU A 259 3.25 15.27 -17.91
CA LEU A 259 2.81 16.43 -17.15
C LEU A 259 3.90 16.74 -16.11
N SER A 260 4.63 17.83 -16.26
CA SER A 260 5.75 18.13 -15.38
C SER A 260 5.79 19.60 -14.95
N GLY A 261 6.30 19.85 -13.73
CA GLY A 261 6.39 21.18 -13.17
C GLY A 261 5.02 21.86 -13.11
N ARG A 262 4.89 23.05 -13.73
CA ARG A 262 3.66 23.84 -13.70
C ARG A 262 2.47 23.19 -14.42
N ASP A 263 2.73 22.29 -15.36
CA ASP A 263 1.67 21.59 -16.11
C ASP A 263 1.08 20.41 -15.32
N ALA A 264 1.75 19.96 -14.24
CA ALA A 264 1.28 18.92 -13.35
C ALA A 264 0.25 19.44 -12.33
N THR A 265 -0.84 20.06 -12.84
CA THR A 265 -1.95 20.53 -12.00
C THR A 265 -2.93 19.42 -11.67
N VAL A 266 -3.67 19.56 -10.56
CA VAL A 266 -4.70 18.59 -10.15
C VAL A 266 -5.69 18.35 -11.28
N ALA A 267 -6.19 19.42 -11.92
CA ALA A 267 -7.16 19.29 -13.00
C ALA A 267 -6.57 18.61 -14.25
N ALA A 268 -5.31 18.89 -14.61
CA ALA A 268 -4.67 18.27 -15.77
C ALA A 268 -4.43 16.77 -15.54
N VAL A 269 -3.98 16.38 -14.33
CA VAL A 269 -3.75 14.98 -13.97
C VAL A 269 -5.08 14.21 -13.96
N GLU A 270 -6.13 14.73 -13.31
CA GLU A 270 -7.46 14.10 -13.31
C GLU A 270 -8.03 13.92 -14.72
N ALA A 271 -7.83 14.88 -15.60
CA ALA A 271 -8.29 14.81 -16.99
C ALA A 271 -7.50 13.78 -17.81
N ALA A 272 -6.20 13.60 -17.52
CA ALA A 272 -5.34 12.68 -18.25
C ALA A 272 -5.51 11.22 -17.81
N MET A 273 -5.69 10.95 -16.51
CA MET A 273 -5.74 9.60 -15.95
C MET A 273 -6.68 8.62 -16.67
N PRO A 274 -7.92 8.98 -17.05
CA PRO A 274 -8.83 8.06 -17.74
C PRO A 274 -8.34 7.57 -19.11
N GLY A 275 -7.47 8.33 -19.76
CA GLY A 275 -6.90 8.01 -21.08
C GLY A 275 -5.63 7.14 -21.03
N HIS A 276 -5.14 6.79 -19.83
CA HIS A 276 -3.87 6.11 -19.68
C HIS A 276 -4.04 4.84 -18.82
N ARG A 277 -3.56 3.71 -19.33
CA ARG A 277 -3.59 2.44 -18.61
C ARG A 277 -2.46 2.33 -17.59
N TRP A 278 -1.38 3.07 -17.78
CA TRP A 278 -0.23 3.09 -16.89
C TRP A 278 0.01 4.53 -16.44
N ILE A 279 0.26 4.70 -15.15
CA ILE A 279 0.63 6.00 -14.58
C ILE A 279 1.87 5.87 -13.73
N HIS A 280 2.75 6.86 -13.82
CA HIS A 280 3.90 7.02 -12.96
C HIS A 280 3.86 8.42 -12.35
N LEU A 281 3.85 8.47 -11.02
CA LEU A 281 3.69 9.69 -10.25
C LEU A 281 4.94 9.93 -9.42
N SER A 282 5.78 10.89 -9.85
CA SER A 282 7.04 11.29 -9.21
C SER A 282 6.84 12.67 -8.57
N CYS A 283 6.40 12.68 -7.31
CA CYS A 283 6.04 13.87 -6.57
C CYS A 283 6.12 13.64 -5.06
N HIS A 284 5.87 14.67 -4.25
CA HIS A 284 5.72 14.49 -2.81
C HIS A 284 4.35 13.90 -2.47
N GLY A 285 4.34 13.00 -1.47
CA GLY A 285 3.10 12.51 -0.87
C GLY A 285 2.75 13.33 0.36
N TYR A 286 1.50 13.75 0.45
CA TYR A 286 0.93 14.36 1.64
C TYR A 286 0.13 13.34 2.44
N GLN A 287 0.36 13.26 3.74
CA GLN A 287 -0.37 12.38 4.64
C GLN A 287 -0.96 13.16 5.80
N ASP A 288 -2.26 12.95 6.04
CA ASP A 288 -2.93 13.36 7.26
C ASP A 288 -3.33 12.10 8.05
N LEU A 289 -2.71 11.90 9.21
CA LEU A 289 -2.98 10.73 10.05
C LEU A 289 -4.32 10.81 10.79
N ARG A 290 -4.93 12.00 10.87
CA ARG A 290 -6.24 12.22 11.51
C ARG A 290 -7.37 12.16 10.50
N ASP A 291 -7.12 12.68 9.29
CA ASP A 291 -8.04 12.60 8.17
C ASP A 291 -7.35 11.94 6.97
N PRO A 292 -7.32 10.60 6.90
CA PRO A 292 -6.68 9.88 5.80
C PRO A 292 -7.29 10.18 4.44
N SER A 293 -8.53 10.67 4.39
CA SER A 293 -9.20 11.03 3.14
C SER A 293 -8.65 12.32 2.51
N ALA A 294 -8.02 13.17 3.32
CA ALA A 294 -7.30 14.36 2.90
C ALA A 294 -5.86 14.08 2.46
N ALA A 295 -5.32 12.89 2.77
CA ALA A 295 -4.03 12.46 2.24
C ALA A 295 -4.05 12.43 0.71
N GLY A 296 -2.90 12.64 0.07
CA GLY A 296 -2.86 12.76 -1.39
C GLY A 296 -1.46 12.95 -1.95
N LEU A 297 -1.40 13.38 -3.19
CA LEU A 297 -0.20 13.70 -3.94
C LEU A 297 -0.10 15.22 -4.10
N GLU A 298 1.05 15.78 -3.73
CA GLU A 298 1.32 17.21 -3.92
C GLU A 298 1.62 17.49 -5.38
N LEU A 299 0.74 18.24 -6.04
CA LEU A 299 0.87 18.68 -7.41
C LEU A 299 1.18 20.18 -7.45
N SER A 300 1.37 20.72 -8.64
CA SER A 300 1.85 22.11 -8.81
C SER A 300 0.90 23.19 -8.27
N ASP A 301 -0.39 22.90 -8.17
CA ASP A 301 -1.45 23.85 -7.76
C ASP A 301 -2.26 23.37 -6.54
N GLY A 302 -1.91 22.22 -5.94
CA GLY A 302 -2.60 21.68 -4.77
C GLY A 302 -2.45 20.19 -4.59
N ILE A 303 -3.28 19.61 -3.72
CA ILE A 303 -3.23 18.18 -3.39
C ILE A 303 -4.30 17.41 -4.18
N LEU A 304 -3.88 16.40 -4.91
CA LEU A 304 -4.77 15.38 -5.46
C LEU A 304 -5.10 14.37 -4.36
N THR A 305 -6.20 14.61 -3.65
CA THR A 305 -6.56 13.85 -2.45
C THR A 305 -7.12 12.45 -2.76
N VAL A 306 -7.06 11.56 -1.76
CA VAL A 306 -7.73 10.24 -1.80
C VAL A 306 -9.21 10.39 -2.13
N THR A 307 -9.91 11.38 -1.54
CA THR A 307 -11.32 11.67 -1.84
C THR A 307 -11.55 11.98 -3.32
N ARG A 308 -10.71 12.82 -3.92
CA ARG A 308 -10.81 13.17 -5.36
C ARG A 308 -10.56 11.95 -6.25
N LEU A 309 -9.48 11.21 -5.98
CA LEU A 309 -9.18 9.97 -6.70
C LEU A 309 -10.32 8.95 -6.61
N SER A 310 -10.92 8.79 -5.43
CA SER A 310 -12.01 7.85 -5.18
C SER A 310 -13.33 8.22 -5.87
N SER A 311 -13.49 9.47 -6.32
CA SER A 311 -14.69 9.92 -7.02
C SER A 311 -14.79 9.45 -8.48
N ALA A 312 -13.69 8.93 -9.03
CA ALA A 312 -13.61 8.47 -10.43
C ALA A 312 -13.48 6.94 -10.52
N ARG A 313 -13.65 6.42 -11.73
CA ARG A 313 -13.34 5.02 -12.08
C ARG A 313 -12.35 5.02 -13.23
N TYR A 314 -11.31 4.23 -13.08
CA TYR A 314 -10.25 4.11 -14.06
C TYR A 314 -10.20 2.69 -14.64
N ALA A 315 -9.61 2.55 -15.81
CA ALA A 315 -9.35 1.26 -16.44
C ALA A 315 -7.82 1.02 -16.52
N GLY A 316 -7.11 1.33 -15.41
CA GLY A 316 -5.65 1.27 -15.35
C GLY A 316 -5.12 -0.12 -15.04
N ASP A 317 -3.97 -0.47 -15.60
CA ASP A 317 -3.27 -1.70 -15.27
C ASP A 317 -2.19 -1.47 -14.22
N LEU A 318 -1.46 -0.34 -14.28
CA LEU A 318 -0.39 -0.04 -13.36
C LEU A 318 -0.46 1.41 -12.88
N ALA A 319 -0.37 1.60 -11.56
CA ALA A 319 -0.02 2.86 -10.94
C ALA A 319 1.29 2.70 -10.17
N PHE A 320 2.32 3.43 -10.55
CA PHE A 320 3.60 3.47 -9.85
C PHE A 320 3.72 4.81 -9.13
N LEU A 321 3.76 4.76 -7.79
CA LEU A 321 3.83 5.93 -6.92
C LEU A 321 5.27 6.09 -6.41
N SER A 322 6.09 6.83 -7.14
CA SER A 322 7.39 7.31 -6.67
C SER A 322 7.18 8.54 -5.79
N ALA A 323 6.41 8.35 -4.72
CA ALA A 323 6.00 9.38 -3.79
C ALA A 323 5.97 8.82 -2.37
N CYS A 324 6.34 9.65 -1.40
CA CYS A 324 6.47 9.23 -0.01
C CYS A 324 5.13 8.84 0.61
N ARG A 325 5.10 7.77 1.43
CA ARG A 325 3.97 7.38 2.30
C ARG A 325 2.64 7.10 1.57
N THR A 326 2.69 6.64 0.35
CA THR A 326 1.49 6.42 -0.47
C THR A 326 0.73 5.13 -0.13
N ALA A 327 1.36 4.22 0.62
CA ALA A 327 0.72 2.99 1.11
C ALA A 327 0.39 3.03 2.62
N THR A 328 0.49 4.21 3.28
CA THR A 328 0.22 4.36 4.72
C THR A 328 -1.20 4.84 4.96
N GLY A 329 -1.91 4.24 5.94
CA GLY A 329 -3.25 4.63 6.36
C GLY A 329 -3.26 5.58 7.57
N GLY A 330 -4.48 5.92 8.06
CA GLY A 330 -4.67 6.74 9.26
C GLY A 330 -4.50 5.96 10.57
N VAL A 331 -4.23 6.68 11.65
CA VAL A 331 -4.06 6.10 13.00
C VAL A 331 -5.39 6.10 13.76
N ASP A 332 -6.25 7.10 13.54
CA ASP A 332 -7.51 7.26 14.28
C ASP A 332 -8.64 6.32 13.78
N LEU A 333 -8.53 5.82 12.55
CA LEU A 333 -9.47 4.87 11.95
C LEU A 333 -8.69 3.64 11.41
N PRO A 334 -8.08 2.86 12.30
CA PRO A 334 -7.14 1.81 11.89
C PRO A 334 -7.79 0.64 11.13
N ASP A 335 -9.11 0.46 11.25
CA ASP A 335 -9.86 -0.57 10.52
C ASP A 335 -10.31 -0.12 9.12
N GLU A 336 -10.12 1.17 8.80
CA GLU A 336 -10.39 1.71 7.48
C GLU A 336 -9.08 1.88 6.71
N VAL A 337 -8.83 0.98 5.75
CA VAL A 337 -7.61 1.05 4.90
C VAL A 337 -7.78 2.14 3.85
N ILE A 338 -7.66 3.40 4.30
CA ILE A 338 -7.71 4.58 3.45
C ILE A 338 -6.27 4.99 3.11
N THR A 339 -5.72 4.41 2.05
CA THR A 339 -4.41 4.77 1.50
C THR A 339 -4.55 5.14 0.04
N LEU A 340 -3.59 5.89 -0.50
CA LEU A 340 -3.53 6.16 -1.95
C LEU A 340 -3.47 4.87 -2.77
N ALA A 341 -2.69 3.88 -2.32
CA ALA A 341 -2.60 2.59 -2.98
C ALA A 341 -3.95 1.85 -3.00
N ALA A 342 -4.68 1.84 -1.88
CA ALA A 342 -6.02 1.25 -1.79
C ALA A 342 -7.02 2.03 -2.65
N ALA A 343 -6.99 3.36 -2.62
CA ALA A 343 -7.87 4.21 -3.43
C ALA A 343 -7.69 3.93 -4.93
N LEU A 344 -6.45 3.88 -5.43
CA LEU A 344 -6.16 3.54 -6.82
C LEU A 344 -6.61 2.12 -7.18
N SER A 345 -6.41 1.15 -6.29
CA SER A 345 -6.89 -0.22 -6.48
C SER A 345 -8.44 -0.27 -6.57
N TYR A 346 -9.16 0.40 -5.65
CA TYR A 346 -10.63 0.45 -5.68
C TYR A 346 -11.19 1.20 -6.87
N THR A 347 -10.46 2.18 -7.40
CA THR A 347 -10.89 2.98 -8.55
C THR A 347 -10.56 2.34 -9.88
N GLY A 348 -9.81 1.24 -9.88
CA GLY A 348 -9.67 0.38 -11.04
C GLY A 348 -8.25 0.18 -11.57
N TYR A 349 -7.19 0.61 -10.88
CA TYR A 349 -5.84 0.18 -11.20
C TYR A 349 -5.61 -1.25 -10.66
N ARG A 350 -5.16 -2.15 -11.54
CA ARG A 350 -4.94 -3.56 -11.19
C ARG A 350 -3.72 -3.72 -10.29
N HIS A 351 -2.62 -3.09 -10.64
CA HIS A 351 -1.36 -3.13 -9.92
C HIS A 351 -1.00 -1.73 -9.42
N VAL A 352 -0.66 -1.64 -8.15
CA VAL A 352 -0.17 -0.40 -7.54
C VAL A 352 1.14 -0.69 -6.84
N VAL A 353 2.21 0.00 -7.26
CA VAL A 353 3.48 0.05 -6.53
C VAL A 353 3.52 1.35 -5.73
N ALA A 354 3.77 1.25 -4.44
CA ALA A 354 3.70 2.39 -3.52
C ALA A 354 4.70 2.23 -2.37
N THR A 355 4.86 3.27 -1.53
CA THR A 355 5.77 3.23 -0.39
C THR A 355 5.04 3.39 0.94
N LEU A 356 5.46 2.64 1.96
CA LEU A 356 4.97 2.77 3.34
C LEU A 356 5.50 4.01 4.05
N TRP A 357 6.71 4.46 3.72
CA TRP A 357 7.32 5.67 4.26
C TRP A 357 8.23 6.36 3.25
N SER A 358 8.78 7.50 3.64
CA SER A 358 9.65 8.31 2.78
C SER A 358 10.94 7.59 2.44
N VAL A 359 11.28 7.56 1.18
CA VAL A 359 12.49 6.95 0.60
C VAL A 359 13.40 8.06 0.09
N ASP A 360 14.70 7.81 0.12
CA ASP A 360 15.66 8.68 -0.56
C ASP A 360 15.33 8.72 -2.06
N PRO A 361 15.18 9.91 -2.68
CA PRO A 361 14.78 10.03 -4.08
C PRO A 361 15.70 9.27 -5.04
N ALA A 362 17.01 9.23 -4.78
CA ALA A 362 17.95 8.47 -5.61
C ALA A 362 17.72 6.95 -5.54
N VAL A 363 17.31 6.45 -4.37
CA VAL A 363 16.89 5.05 -4.21
C VAL A 363 15.58 4.79 -4.93
N ALA A 364 14.62 5.72 -4.87
CA ALA A 364 13.35 5.62 -5.58
C ALA A 364 13.55 5.56 -7.09
N ALA A 365 14.41 6.42 -7.66
CA ALA A 365 14.76 6.40 -9.08
C ALA A 365 15.47 5.09 -9.49
N HIS A 366 16.35 4.56 -8.64
CA HIS A 366 16.99 3.25 -8.88
C HIS A 366 15.95 2.12 -8.88
N MET A 367 15.05 2.09 -7.90
CA MET A 367 13.96 1.11 -7.83
C MET A 367 13.04 1.20 -9.05
N THR A 368 12.65 2.41 -9.46
CA THR A 368 11.88 2.66 -10.68
C THR A 368 12.55 1.99 -11.88
N ALA A 369 13.82 2.30 -12.14
CA ALA A 369 14.55 1.74 -13.27
C ALA A 369 14.61 0.19 -13.21
N ALA A 370 14.90 -0.39 -12.05
CA ALA A 370 15.01 -1.83 -11.87
C ALA A 370 13.64 -2.54 -12.10
N VAL A 371 12.56 -1.99 -11.56
CA VAL A 371 11.21 -2.57 -11.67
C VAL A 371 10.70 -2.46 -13.11
N TYR A 372 10.80 -1.29 -13.74
CA TYR A 372 10.35 -1.13 -15.13
C TYR A 372 11.16 -1.98 -16.11
N THR A 373 12.48 -2.05 -15.96
CA THR A 373 13.34 -2.92 -16.79
C THR A 373 12.89 -4.39 -16.69
N ALA A 374 12.51 -4.86 -15.51
CA ALA A 374 12.04 -6.23 -15.32
C ALA A 374 10.61 -6.49 -15.87
N MET A 375 9.82 -5.43 -16.08
CA MET A 375 8.49 -5.51 -16.70
C MET A 375 8.51 -5.35 -18.22
N ILE A 376 9.59 -4.82 -18.78
CA ILE A 376 9.77 -4.70 -20.23
C ILE A 376 10.32 -6.03 -20.75
N THR A 377 9.62 -6.61 -21.73
CA THR A 377 9.97 -7.89 -22.35
C THR A 377 9.99 -7.75 -23.87
N ASP A 378 10.37 -8.80 -24.58
CA ASP A 378 10.31 -8.85 -26.05
C ASP A 378 8.86 -8.72 -26.59
N SER A 379 7.88 -9.09 -25.77
CA SER A 379 6.44 -8.95 -26.07
C SER A 379 5.86 -7.57 -25.72
N GLY A 380 6.64 -6.69 -25.10
CA GLY A 380 6.25 -5.37 -24.68
C GLY A 380 6.26 -5.17 -23.17
N PHE A 381 5.52 -4.18 -22.69
CA PHE A 381 5.42 -3.85 -21.27
C PHE A 381 4.34 -4.72 -20.58
N GLU A 382 4.74 -5.44 -19.54
CA GLU A 382 3.92 -6.42 -18.83
C GLU A 382 3.68 -6.02 -17.35
N PRO A 383 2.63 -5.24 -17.04
CA PRO A 383 2.28 -4.84 -15.67
C PRO A 383 2.04 -6.03 -14.71
N ASP A 384 1.56 -7.16 -15.21
CA ASP A 384 1.33 -8.37 -14.40
C ASP A 384 2.62 -8.92 -13.77
N ARG A 385 3.79 -8.48 -14.23
CA ARG A 385 5.10 -8.82 -13.64
C ARG A 385 5.49 -7.90 -12.48
N SER A 386 4.74 -6.84 -12.17
CA SER A 386 5.12 -5.81 -11.19
C SER A 386 5.47 -6.36 -9.82
N ALA A 387 4.72 -7.35 -9.30
CA ALA A 387 5.03 -7.98 -8.02
C ALA A 387 6.39 -8.69 -8.03
N SER A 388 6.67 -9.50 -9.05
CA SER A 388 7.94 -10.23 -9.18
C SER A 388 9.09 -9.30 -9.51
N ALA A 389 8.86 -8.25 -10.30
CA ALA A 389 9.83 -7.22 -10.62
C ALA A 389 10.26 -6.45 -9.36
N LEU A 390 9.28 -5.98 -8.56
CA LEU A 390 9.55 -5.31 -7.30
C LEU A 390 10.28 -6.21 -6.31
N HIS A 391 9.84 -7.45 -6.17
CA HIS A 391 10.48 -8.45 -5.30
C HIS A 391 11.95 -8.67 -5.70
N LYS A 392 12.23 -8.83 -7.00
CA LYS A 392 13.60 -8.99 -7.51
C LYS A 392 14.46 -7.75 -7.22
N ALA A 393 13.94 -6.55 -7.48
CA ALA A 393 14.65 -5.30 -7.22
C ALA A 393 14.97 -5.12 -5.72
N ALA A 394 14.00 -5.37 -4.84
CA ALA A 394 14.19 -5.32 -3.38
C ALA A 394 15.24 -6.34 -2.90
N ARG A 395 15.21 -7.58 -3.41
CA ARG A 395 16.22 -8.60 -3.09
C ARG A 395 17.62 -8.17 -3.55
N THR A 396 17.75 -7.60 -4.74
CA THR A 396 19.03 -7.11 -5.24
C THR A 396 19.62 -6.06 -4.30
N LEU A 397 18.83 -5.04 -3.91
CA LEU A 397 19.30 -4.02 -2.97
C LEU A 397 19.72 -4.62 -1.62
N ARG A 398 18.93 -5.55 -1.08
CA ARG A 398 19.26 -6.26 0.16
C ARG A 398 20.56 -7.05 0.02
N ASP A 399 20.71 -7.83 -1.05
CA ASP A 399 21.85 -8.72 -1.29
C ASP A 399 23.14 -7.91 -1.56
N ASP A 400 23.00 -6.68 -2.09
CA ASP A 400 24.06 -5.68 -2.22
C ASP A 400 24.42 -5.00 -0.88
N GLY A 401 23.77 -5.41 0.23
CA GLY A 401 24.03 -4.89 1.57
C GLY A 401 23.44 -3.51 1.85
N ARG A 402 22.47 -3.07 1.05
CA ARG A 402 21.77 -1.79 1.30
C ARG A 402 20.97 -1.85 2.60
N PRO A 403 20.82 -0.73 3.33
CA PRO A 403 20.02 -0.65 4.54
C PRO A 403 18.58 -1.10 4.30
N LEU A 404 17.91 -1.58 5.37
CA LEU A 404 16.48 -1.93 5.33
C LEU A 404 15.62 -0.78 4.78
N ASP A 405 15.97 0.43 5.11
CA ASP A 405 15.27 1.66 4.74
C ASP A 405 15.25 1.94 3.23
N ASP A 406 16.16 1.33 2.46
CA ASP A 406 16.28 1.55 1.02
C ASP A 406 15.33 0.64 0.20
N TRP A 407 14.94 -0.53 0.69
CA TRP A 407 14.14 -1.49 -0.08
C TRP A 407 12.84 -1.91 0.60
N LEU A 408 12.82 -1.89 1.92
CA LEU A 408 11.65 -2.29 2.72
C LEU A 408 10.41 -1.38 2.55
N PRO A 409 10.52 -0.07 2.23
CA PRO A 409 9.34 0.76 2.06
C PRO A 409 8.43 0.33 0.91
N PHE A 410 8.97 -0.26 -0.14
CA PHE A 410 8.23 -0.52 -1.37
C PHE A 410 7.27 -1.70 -1.25
N THR A 411 6.03 -1.48 -1.63
CA THR A 411 4.96 -2.48 -1.60
C THR A 411 4.28 -2.60 -2.95
N HIS A 412 3.76 -3.80 -3.23
CA HIS A 412 2.89 -4.06 -4.36
C HIS A 412 1.49 -4.39 -3.86
N THR A 413 0.46 -3.76 -4.43
CA THR A 413 -0.95 -4.06 -4.21
C THR A 413 -1.57 -4.50 -5.52
N GLY A 414 -2.29 -5.64 -5.51
CA GLY A 414 -2.97 -6.15 -6.71
C GLY A 414 -2.68 -7.62 -7.00
N PRO A 415 -3.20 -8.15 -8.14
CA PRO A 415 -3.12 -9.55 -8.53
C PRO A 415 -1.73 -10.02 -8.93
#